data_03325e91e264a5823044a7fee61fa4a5
#
_entry.id   03325e91e264a5823044a7fee61fa4a5
#
_cell.length_a   1.000
_cell.length_b   1.000
_cell.length_c   1.000
_cell.angle_alpha   90.00
_cell.angle_beta   90.00
_cell.angle_gamma   90.00
#
_symmetry.space_group_name_H-M   'P 1'
#
loop_
_entity.id
_entity.type
_entity.pdbx_description
1 polymer ?
#
loop_
_entity_poly.entity_id
_entity_poly.type
_entity_poly.pdbx_seq_one_letter_code
_entity_poly.pdbx_strand_id
1 'polypeptide(L)'
;TKVFGLFNESHMQYEADRANDVAGEPSLTEMTTKAIDVLGKNDNGFFLTVESGRIDHAHHAGNAYNALNDTIEFANAVQAAIDNTNPEETLILVTADHSHVFTIAGYPKRGNPILGQVVAVGQTAPSLAADDMPYTTVGYANGLGFRDLGDETNADATYLSGPVAGRVELNGVDTTTPGFHQETTVPLGSETHAGEDISLHAKGPGAQLAQGVIEQNVVFHLINQALELTQQ
;
A
#
# COMPACT_ATOMS: atom_id res chain seq x y z
N THR A 1 24.16 -6.77 -19.21
CA THR A 1 24.22 -5.41 -18.63
C THR A 1 23.92 -5.51 -17.14
N LYS A 2 24.66 -4.79 -16.30
CA LYS A 2 24.35 -4.64 -14.87
C LYS A 2 23.83 -3.23 -14.63
N VAL A 3 22.84 -3.07 -13.78
CA VAL A 3 22.28 -1.78 -13.40
C VAL A 3 22.38 -1.61 -11.90
N PHE A 4 22.73 -0.42 -11.47
CA PHE A 4 22.69 0.02 -10.08
C PHE A 4 22.12 1.44 -10.06
N GLY A 5 21.03 1.66 -9.33
CA GLY A 5 20.35 2.95 -9.23
C GLY A 5 20.14 3.32 -7.76
N LEU A 6 20.47 4.57 -7.42
CA LEU A 6 20.15 5.21 -6.15
C LEU A 6 19.46 6.52 -6.48
N PHE A 7 18.18 6.64 -6.12
CA PHE A 7 17.33 7.76 -6.52
C PHE A 7 17.15 8.78 -5.41
N ASN A 8 17.23 8.34 -4.15
CA ASN A 8 17.11 9.21 -2.99
C ASN A 8 18.10 8.76 -1.90
N GLU A 9 18.46 9.65 -0.98
CA GLU A 9 19.35 9.34 0.15
C GLU A 9 18.64 8.58 1.29
N SER A 10 17.31 8.58 1.30
CA SER A 10 16.47 7.86 2.27
C SER A 10 15.40 7.07 1.51
N HIS A 11 14.17 7.54 1.47
CA HIS A 11 13.06 6.92 0.78
C HIS A 11 12.77 7.65 -0.52
N MET A 12 12.37 6.93 -1.57
CA MET A 12 11.77 7.52 -2.76
C MET A 12 10.44 8.20 -2.38
N GLN A 13 9.95 9.10 -3.22
CA GLN A 13 8.68 9.80 -3.01
C GLN A 13 7.50 8.81 -2.97
N TYR A 14 6.39 9.20 -2.31
CA TYR A 14 5.11 8.55 -2.54
C TYR A 14 4.73 8.68 -4.00
N GLU A 15 3.99 7.73 -4.56
CA GLU A 15 3.60 7.80 -5.98
C GLU A 15 2.82 9.09 -6.29
N ALA A 16 1.95 9.54 -5.40
CA ALA A 16 1.21 10.79 -5.57
C ALA A 16 2.12 12.03 -5.59
N ASP A 17 3.26 11.99 -4.91
CA ASP A 17 4.23 13.09 -4.80
C ASP A 17 5.38 12.97 -5.81
N ARG A 18 5.55 11.81 -6.46
CA ARG A 18 6.67 11.50 -7.36
C ARG A 18 6.86 12.54 -8.48
N ALA A 19 5.76 13.11 -8.99
CA ALA A 19 5.85 14.15 -10.01
C ALA A 19 6.52 15.44 -9.54
N ASN A 20 6.65 15.65 -8.23
CA ASN A 20 7.31 16.79 -7.61
C ASN A 20 8.82 16.56 -7.39
N ASP A 21 9.32 15.34 -7.64
CA ASP A 21 10.75 15.05 -7.56
C ASP A 21 11.51 15.73 -8.70
N VAL A 22 12.43 16.62 -8.34
CA VAL A 22 13.20 17.42 -9.32
C VAL A 22 14.16 16.55 -10.14
N ALA A 23 14.64 15.45 -9.57
CA ALA A 23 15.55 14.51 -10.24
C ALA A 23 14.82 13.54 -11.18
N GLY A 24 13.50 13.41 -11.04
CA GLY A 24 12.68 12.55 -11.89
C GLY A 24 12.78 11.08 -11.50
N GLU A 25 12.41 10.73 -10.27
CA GLU A 25 12.38 9.34 -9.81
C GLU A 25 11.49 8.47 -10.72
N PRO A 26 11.94 7.23 -11.06
CA PRO A 26 11.11 6.29 -11.80
C PRO A 26 9.98 5.75 -10.92
N SER A 27 8.84 5.38 -11.53
CA SER A 27 7.79 4.66 -10.83
C SER A 27 8.19 3.21 -10.53
N LEU A 28 7.45 2.54 -9.63
CA LEU A 28 7.66 1.12 -9.34
C LEU A 28 7.42 0.26 -10.59
N THR A 29 6.44 0.61 -11.41
CA THR A 29 6.15 -0.05 -12.70
C THR A 29 7.32 0.08 -13.66
N GLU A 30 7.91 1.27 -13.79
CA GLU A 30 9.07 1.53 -14.66
C GLU A 30 10.29 0.74 -14.19
N MET A 31 10.58 0.73 -12.89
CA MET A 31 11.69 -0.03 -12.30
C MET A 31 11.49 -1.54 -12.50
N THR A 32 10.28 -2.06 -12.26
CA THR A 32 9.95 -3.48 -12.44
C THR A 32 10.12 -3.90 -13.89
N THR A 33 9.57 -3.14 -14.83
CA THR A 33 9.72 -3.40 -16.27
C THR A 33 11.17 -3.40 -16.70
N LYS A 34 11.95 -2.43 -16.21
CA LYS A 34 13.37 -2.33 -16.54
C LYS A 34 14.19 -3.47 -15.95
N ALA A 35 13.88 -3.89 -14.73
CA ALA A 35 14.55 -5.02 -14.08
C ALA A 35 14.30 -6.31 -14.88
N ILE A 36 13.07 -6.57 -15.28
CA ILE A 36 12.70 -7.75 -16.09
C ILE A 36 13.42 -7.70 -17.46
N ASP A 37 13.44 -6.55 -18.15
CA ASP A 37 14.18 -6.39 -19.43
C ASP A 37 15.66 -6.73 -19.30
N VAL A 38 16.29 -6.36 -18.18
CA VAL A 38 17.72 -6.63 -17.96
C VAL A 38 17.96 -8.08 -17.57
N LEU A 39 17.17 -8.61 -16.64
CA LEU A 39 17.35 -9.95 -16.04
C LEU A 39 16.91 -11.06 -17.00
N GLY A 40 15.85 -10.83 -17.76
CA GLY A 40 15.32 -11.79 -18.75
C GLY A 40 16.26 -12.13 -19.91
N LYS A 41 17.41 -11.45 -20.00
CA LYS A 41 18.50 -11.78 -20.95
C LYS A 41 19.40 -12.92 -20.48
N ASN A 42 19.16 -13.45 -19.29
CA ASN A 42 19.91 -14.57 -18.74
C ASN A 42 19.19 -15.88 -19.03
N ASP A 43 19.79 -16.73 -19.87
CA ASP A 43 19.23 -18.02 -20.28
C ASP A 43 19.04 -19.01 -19.10
N ASN A 44 19.70 -18.77 -17.96
CA ASN A 44 19.56 -19.56 -16.75
C ASN A 44 18.43 -19.06 -15.82
N GLY A 45 17.63 -18.09 -16.28
CA GLY A 45 16.56 -17.48 -15.48
C GLY A 45 17.07 -16.42 -14.50
N PHE A 46 16.17 -15.95 -13.65
CA PHE A 46 16.46 -14.89 -12.66
C PHE A 46 15.56 -14.99 -11.42
N PHE A 47 15.99 -14.35 -10.37
CA PHE A 47 15.18 -14.00 -9.20
C PHE A 47 15.10 -12.47 -9.07
N LEU A 48 13.90 -11.97 -8.87
CA LEU A 48 13.64 -10.53 -8.71
C LEU A 48 12.74 -10.31 -7.50
N THR A 49 13.16 -9.45 -6.58
CA THR A 49 12.31 -8.91 -5.51
C THR A 49 11.93 -7.48 -5.86
N VAL A 50 10.64 -7.19 -5.78
CA VAL A 50 10.07 -5.84 -5.97
C VAL A 50 9.35 -5.45 -4.70
N GLU A 51 9.65 -4.27 -4.15
CA GLU A 51 9.06 -3.79 -2.92
C GLU A 51 8.37 -2.44 -3.13
N SER A 52 7.14 -2.32 -2.65
CA SER A 52 6.39 -1.07 -2.56
C SER A 52 6.41 -0.56 -1.12
N GLY A 53 7.58 -0.16 -0.64
CA GLY A 53 7.83 0.14 0.78
C GLY A 53 7.08 1.37 1.31
N ARG A 54 6.60 2.28 0.44
CA ARG A 54 5.91 3.49 0.87
C ARG A 54 4.45 3.26 1.29
N ILE A 55 3.85 2.12 0.96
CA ILE A 55 2.52 1.71 1.48
C ILE A 55 2.55 1.70 3.01
N ASP A 56 3.53 1.01 3.58
CA ASP A 56 3.75 0.93 5.03
C ASP A 56 3.92 2.31 5.66
N HIS A 57 4.79 3.15 5.10
CA HIS A 57 5.04 4.50 5.61
C HIS A 57 3.77 5.37 5.60
N ALA A 58 2.95 5.28 4.56
CA ALA A 58 1.70 6.02 4.49
C ALA A 58 0.69 5.59 5.57
N HIS A 59 0.64 4.28 5.88
CA HIS A 59 -0.15 3.78 7.00
C HIS A 59 0.37 4.29 8.33
N HIS A 60 1.66 4.24 8.56
CA HIS A 60 2.29 4.80 9.77
C HIS A 60 2.00 6.30 9.95
N ALA A 61 1.92 7.05 8.85
CA ALA A 61 1.50 8.45 8.87
C ALA A 61 0.00 8.65 9.09
N GLY A 62 -0.81 7.60 9.02
CA GLY A 62 -2.27 7.68 9.07
C GLY A 62 -2.89 8.28 7.81
N ASN A 63 -2.19 8.23 6.68
CA ASN A 63 -2.62 8.80 5.40
C ASN A 63 -3.11 7.72 4.44
N ALA A 64 -4.42 7.48 4.43
CA ALA A 64 -5.04 6.49 3.56
C ALA A 64 -4.94 6.85 2.07
N TYR A 65 -4.88 8.13 1.72
CA TYR A 65 -4.74 8.56 0.32
C TYR A 65 -3.45 7.99 -0.29
N ASN A 66 -2.30 8.22 0.34
CA ASN A 66 -1.03 7.72 -0.16
C ASN A 66 -0.92 6.20 -0.07
N ALA A 67 -1.39 5.58 1.02
CA ALA A 67 -1.42 4.12 1.14
C ALA A 67 -2.16 3.45 -0.03
N LEU A 68 -3.31 4.00 -0.44
CA LEU A 68 -4.09 3.49 -1.56
C LEU A 68 -3.44 3.80 -2.91
N ASN A 69 -2.83 4.98 -3.11
CA ASN A 69 -2.15 5.33 -4.36
C ASN A 69 -0.91 4.46 -4.59
N ASP A 70 -0.07 4.27 -3.58
CA ASP A 70 1.09 3.39 -3.68
C ASP A 70 0.68 1.91 -3.87
N THR A 71 -0.45 1.47 -3.27
CA THR A 71 -1.02 0.14 -3.55
C THR A 71 -1.50 -0.01 -5.00
N ILE A 72 -2.08 1.04 -5.58
CA ILE A 72 -2.48 1.04 -7.00
C ILE A 72 -1.24 0.93 -7.89
N GLU A 73 -0.19 1.69 -7.61
CA GLU A 73 1.06 1.60 -8.38
C GLU A 73 1.74 0.24 -8.19
N PHE A 74 1.68 -0.36 -7.00
CA PHE A 74 2.12 -1.74 -6.80
C PHE A 74 1.33 -2.72 -7.67
N ALA A 75 0.01 -2.58 -7.75
CA ALA A 75 -0.82 -3.41 -8.63
C ALA A 75 -0.46 -3.23 -10.12
N ASN A 76 -0.12 -2.00 -10.56
CA ASN A 76 0.37 -1.73 -11.90
C ASN A 76 1.73 -2.42 -12.16
N ALA A 77 2.64 -2.39 -11.18
CA ALA A 77 3.93 -3.08 -11.28
C ALA A 77 3.77 -4.61 -11.36
N VAL A 78 2.83 -5.19 -10.59
CA VAL A 78 2.47 -6.61 -10.69
C VAL A 78 1.91 -6.94 -12.06
N GLN A 79 1.02 -6.10 -12.60
CA GLN A 79 0.49 -6.28 -13.95
C GLN A 79 1.60 -6.20 -15.00
N ALA A 80 2.52 -5.24 -14.87
CA ALA A 80 3.69 -5.15 -15.75
C ALA A 80 4.58 -6.40 -15.69
N ALA A 81 4.77 -6.99 -14.49
CA ALA A 81 5.49 -8.25 -14.35
C ALA A 81 4.78 -9.40 -15.07
N ILE A 82 3.46 -9.49 -14.98
CA ILE A 82 2.65 -10.49 -15.69
C ILE A 82 2.78 -10.32 -17.21
N ASP A 83 2.72 -9.09 -17.71
CA ASP A 83 2.73 -8.80 -19.15
C ASP A 83 4.11 -8.97 -19.80
N ASN A 84 5.18 -8.86 -19.01
CA ASN A 84 6.56 -8.93 -19.52
C ASN A 84 7.28 -10.25 -19.17
N THR A 85 6.58 -11.26 -18.65
CA THR A 85 7.15 -12.59 -18.35
C THR A 85 6.34 -13.69 -19.03
N ASN A 86 7.00 -14.85 -19.27
CA ASN A 86 6.32 -16.03 -19.77
C ASN A 86 5.56 -16.74 -18.63
N PRO A 87 4.22 -16.84 -18.67
CA PRO A 87 3.43 -17.44 -17.61
C PRO A 87 3.68 -18.96 -17.43
N GLU A 88 4.27 -19.64 -18.43
CA GLU A 88 4.61 -21.07 -18.35
C GLU A 88 5.97 -21.32 -17.67
N GLU A 89 6.77 -20.26 -17.45
CA GLU A 89 8.15 -20.36 -16.95
C GLU A 89 8.40 -19.49 -15.72
N THR A 90 7.52 -18.53 -15.42
CA THR A 90 7.73 -17.56 -14.34
C THR A 90 6.69 -17.73 -13.23
N LEU A 91 7.17 -18.02 -12.02
CA LEU A 91 6.36 -17.92 -10.80
C LEU A 91 6.38 -16.48 -10.29
N ILE A 92 5.20 -15.91 -10.13
CA ILE A 92 4.99 -14.60 -9.49
C ILE A 92 4.29 -14.83 -8.15
N LEU A 93 4.89 -14.33 -7.08
CA LEU A 93 4.32 -14.32 -5.73
C LEU A 93 4.11 -12.88 -5.30
N VAL A 94 2.94 -12.56 -4.73
CA VAL A 94 2.60 -11.22 -4.23
C VAL A 94 2.03 -11.34 -2.84
N THR A 95 2.63 -10.66 -1.88
CA THR A 95 2.21 -10.66 -0.48
C THR A 95 2.64 -9.37 0.21
N ALA A 96 2.29 -9.21 1.48
CA ALA A 96 2.90 -8.26 2.40
C ALA A 96 3.69 -9.02 3.47
N ASP A 97 4.48 -8.34 4.27
CA ASP A 97 5.17 -8.89 5.43
C ASP A 97 4.29 -8.84 6.70
N HIS A 98 3.37 -7.88 6.79
CA HIS A 98 2.36 -7.71 7.85
C HIS A 98 1.19 -6.86 7.35
N SER A 99 0.16 -6.72 8.18
CA SER A 99 -0.94 -5.78 8.00
C SER A 99 -0.74 -4.52 8.86
N HIS A 100 -1.66 -3.56 8.71
CA HIS A 100 -1.77 -2.35 9.53
C HIS A 100 -3.13 -2.28 10.21
N VAL A 101 -3.27 -1.46 11.26
CA VAL A 101 -4.56 -1.25 11.93
C VAL A 101 -5.51 -0.38 11.10
N PHE A 102 -5.46 -0.52 9.79
CA PHE A 102 -6.31 0.14 8.82
C PHE A 102 -7.67 -0.55 8.71
N THR A 103 -8.75 0.21 8.75
CA THR A 103 -10.10 -0.32 8.75
C THR A 103 -10.95 0.29 7.64
N ILE A 104 -11.86 -0.51 7.08
CA ILE A 104 -12.92 -0.07 6.16
C ILE A 104 -14.24 -0.37 6.83
N ALA A 105 -15.05 0.66 7.09
CA ALA A 105 -16.25 0.57 7.90
C ALA A 105 -17.42 1.38 7.31
N GLY A 106 -18.52 1.49 8.05
CA GLY A 106 -19.65 2.36 7.76
C GLY A 106 -20.68 1.82 6.80
N TYR A 107 -20.41 0.81 6.00
CA TYR A 107 -21.31 0.22 4.99
C TYR A 107 -22.05 1.27 4.15
N PRO A 108 -21.33 2.16 3.44
CA PRO A 108 -21.93 3.26 2.69
C PRO A 108 -22.68 2.77 1.44
N LYS A 109 -23.43 3.67 0.79
CA LYS A 109 -24.07 3.40 -0.50
C LYS A 109 -23.04 3.08 -1.57
N ARG A 110 -23.44 2.31 -2.59
CA ARG A 110 -22.57 2.05 -3.74
C ARG A 110 -22.15 3.35 -4.43
N GLY A 111 -20.87 3.48 -4.75
CA GLY A 111 -20.28 4.67 -5.36
C GLY A 111 -19.91 5.77 -4.35
N ASN A 112 -20.01 5.51 -3.04
CA ASN A 112 -19.41 6.39 -2.05
C ASN A 112 -17.89 6.42 -2.24
N PRO A 113 -17.23 7.59 -2.27
CA PRO A 113 -15.77 7.63 -2.33
C PRO A 113 -15.15 6.87 -1.14
N ILE A 114 -14.14 6.05 -1.39
CA ILE A 114 -13.50 5.25 -0.34
C ILE A 114 -12.89 6.14 0.76
N LEU A 115 -12.34 7.28 0.38
CA LEU A 115 -11.79 8.29 1.32
C LEU A 115 -12.86 9.23 1.86
N GLY A 116 -14.11 9.13 1.37
CA GLY A 116 -15.19 10.03 1.74
C GLY A 116 -15.81 9.72 3.09
N GLN A 117 -16.61 10.68 3.57
CA GLN A 117 -17.53 10.46 4.69
C GLN A 117 -18.59 9.43 4.30
N VAL A 118 -19.05 8.63 5.27
CA VAL A 118 -20.06 7.59 5.04
C VAL A 118 -21.41 8.22 4.71
N VAL A 119 -21.96 7.85 3.55
CA VAL A 119 -23.34 8.19 3.16
C VAL A 119 -24.14 6.89 3.06
N ALA A 120 -25.12 6.70 3.93
CA ALA A 120 -25.92 5.49 3.97
C ALA A 120 -26.77 5.26 2.70
N VAL A 121 -27.17 4.01 2.46
CA VAL A 121 -28.04 3.64 1.34
C VAL A 121 -29.35 4.45 1.39
N GLY A 122 -29.68 5.09 0.26
CA GLY A 122 -30.88 5.94 0.16
C GLY A 122 -30.73 7.36 0.70
N GLN A 123 -29.56 7.70 1.23
CA GLN A 123 -29.27 9.05 1.74
C GLN A 123 -28.42 9.88 0.79
N THR A 124 -28.40 11.20 1.01
CA THR A 124 -27.58 12.17 0.28
C THR A 124 -26.61 12.92 1.19
N ALA A 125 -26.92 12.99 2.48
CA ALA A 125 -26.05 13.60 3.50
C ALA A 125 -25.21 12.54 4.22
N PRO A 126 -24.06 12.92 4.80
CA PRO A 126 -23.26 12.04 5.65
C PRO A 126 -24.05 11.49 6.83
N SER A 127 -23.76 10.25 7.20
CA SER A 127 -24.27 9.63 8.42
C SER A 127 -23.54 10.24 9.63
N LEU A 128 -24.28 10.44 10.71
CA LEU A 128 -23.72 10.96 11.96
C LEU A 128 -23.52 9.82 12.97
N ALA A 129 -22.44 9.89 13.72
CA ALA A 129 -22.17 9.02 14.86
C ALA A 129 -23.00 9.48 16.10
N ALA A 130 -22.82 8.83 17.24
CA ALA A 130 -23.56 9.14 18.47
C ALA A 130 -23.22 10.51 19.11
N ASP A 131 -22.15 11.12 18.64
CA ASP A 131 -21.70 12.47 19.00
C ASP A 131 -22.16 13.55 18.00
N ASP A 132 -23.09 13.20 17.11
CA ASP A 132 -23.64 14.05 16.05
C ASP A 132 -22.61 14.54 15.01
N MET A 133 -21.41 13.92 14.97
CA MET A 133 -20.37 14.24 13.98
C MET A 133 -20.33 13.19 12.86
N PRO A 134 -20.03 13.60 11.61
CA PRO A 134 -19.81 12.66 10.51
C PRO A 134 -18.52 11.86 10.72
N TYR A 135 -18.38 10.75 9.98
CA TYR A 135 -17.20 9.88 10.03
C TYR A 135 -16.85 9.35 8.65
N THR A 136 -15.56 9.00 8.46
CA THR A 136 -15.05 8.50 7.19
C THR A 136 -15.25 7.00 7.02
N THR A 137 -15.27 6.53 5.76
CA THR A 137 -15.33 5.11 5.42
C THR A 137 -14.08 4.35 5.87
N VAL A 138 -12.91 4.99 5.77
CA VAL A 138 -11.63 4.41 6.19
C VAL A 138 -11.08 5.14 7.41
N GLY A 139 -10.36 4.42 8.25
CA GLY A 139 -9.76 4.94 9.47
C GLY A 139 -8.71 4.01 10.03
N TYR A 140 -8.10 4.41 11.15
CA TYR A 140 -7.08 3.62 11.84
C TYR A 140 -7.46 3.42 13.31
N ALA A 141 -7.15 2.25 13.86
CA ALA A 141 -7.40 1.99 15.28
C ALA A 141 -6.47 2.80 16.19
N ASN A 142 -5.24 3.09 15.74
CA ASN A 142 -4.28 3.92 16.46
C ASN A 142 -3.44 4.76 15.50
N GLY A 143 -2.63 5.68 16.00
CA GLY A 143 -1.69 6.49 15.24
C GLY A 143 -1.78 7.99 15.54
N LEU A 144 -1.26 8.80 14.62
CA LEU A 144 -1.16 10.26 14.78
C LEU A 144 -2.53 10.96 14.85
N GLY A 145 -3.57 10.37 14.27
CA GLY A 145 -4.91 10.94 14.21
C GLY A 145 -5.04 12.06 13.17
N PHE A 146 -6.16 12.75 13.25
CA PHE A 146 -6.59 13.73 12.26
C PHE A 146 -5.53 14.80 11.93
N ARG A 147 -5.38 15.02 10.62
CA ARG A 147 -4.72 16.18 10.00
C ARG A 147 -5.47 16.54 8.74
N ASP A 148 -5.49 17.81 8.41
CA ASP A 148 -5.98 18.32 7.13
C ASP A 148 -4.93 19.30 6.58
N LEU A 149 -4.09 18.80 5.69
CA LEU A 149 -3.02 19.56 5.03
C LEU A 149 -3.41 19.94 3.58
N GLY A 150 -4.68 19.74 3.21
CA GLY A 150 -5.21 20.09 1.90
C GLY A 150 -4.53 19.33 0.77
N ASP A 151 -3.89 20.05 -0.15
CA ASP A 151 -3.25 19.47 -1.35
C ASP A 151 -1.83 18.92 -1.11
N GLU A 152 -1.36 18.85 0.14
CA GLU A 152 -0.04 18.27 0.46
C GLU A 152 -0.04 16.76 0.17
N THR A 153 0.85 16.33 -0.70
CA THR A 153 0.98 14.93 -1.12
C THR A 153 2.01 14.14 -0.32
N ASN A 154 2.94 14.83 0.38
CA ASN A 154 3.93 14.19 1.22
C ASN A 154 3.36 13.88 2.61
N ALA A 155 2.97 12.62 2.84
CA ALA A 155 2.44 12.18 4.13
C ALA A 155 3.42 12.34 5.30
N ASP A 156 4.74 12.36 5.04
CA ASP A 156 5.77 12.50 6.08
C ASP A 156 5.76 13.90 6.72
N ALA A 157 5.15 14.90 6.08
CA ALA A 157 5.03 16.26 6.62
C ALA A 157 4.33 16.31 8.00
N THR A 158 3.55 15.27 8.35
CA THR A 158 2.84 15.18 9.64
C THR A 158 3.67 14.71 10.80
N TYR A 159 4.78 13.99 10.59
CA TYR A 159 5.59 13.40 11.66
C TYR A 159 6.23 14.41 12.61
N LEU A 160 6.29 15.68 12.21
CA LEU A 160 6.83 16.77 13.04
C LEU A 160 5.81 17.30 14.07
N SER A 161 4.54 16.91 13.97
CA SER A 161 3.48 17.33 14.89
C SER A 161 3.03 16.16 15.77
N GLY A 162 2.78 16.42 17.05
CA GLY A 162 2.33 15.40 17.99
C GLY A 162 0.94 14.83 17.65
N PRO A 163 0.55 13.67 18.24
CA PRO A 163 -0.72 13.02 17.94
C PRO A 163 -1.92 13.89 18.37
N VAL A 164 -3.01 13.79 17.60
CA VAL A 164 -4.31 14.37 17.93
C VAL A 164 -5.18 13.29 18.58
N ALA A 165 -5.69 13.58 19.78
CA ALA A 165 -6.57 12.69 20.51
C ALA A 165 -8.05 13.00 20.23
N GLY A 166 -8.83 11.94 20.06
CA GLY A 166 -10.27 12.02 19.93
C GLY A 166 -10.77 12.37 18.52
N ARG A 167 -12.08 12.55 18.46
CA ARG A 167 -12.78 12.88 17.22
C ARG A 167 -12.72 14.37 16.90
N VAL A 168 -12.81 14.68 15.61
CA VAL A 168 -12.80 16.03 15.08
C VAL A 168 -14.07 16.26 14.25
N GLU A 169 -14.62 17.47 14.30
CA GLU A 169 -15.75 17.85 13.47
C GLU A 169 -15.34 17.91 11.99
N LEU A 170 -15.93 17.04 11.18
CA LEU A 170 -15.64 16.91 9.76
C LEU A 170 -16.69 17.58 8.85
N ASN A 171 -17.67 18.34 9.42
CA ASN A 171 -18.63 19.09 8.59
C ASN A 171 -17.90 20.12 7.71
N GLY A 172 -18.06 19.97 6.38
CA GLY A 172 -17.44 20.84 5.41
C GLY A 172 -15.95 20.55 5.13
N VAL A 173 -15.38 19.49 5.74
CA VAL A 173 -14.02 19.05 5.44
C VAL A 173 -14.07 18.10 4.25
N ASP A 174 -13.21 18.32 3.24
CA ASP A 174 -13.00 17.39 2.14
C ASP A 174 -12.00 16.31 2.59
N THR A 175 -12.54 15.16 2.96
CA THR A 175 -11.74 14.01 3.43
C THR A 175 -11.07 13.23 2.29
N THR A 176 -11.24 13.66 1.03
CA THR A 176 -10.66 13.00 -0.16
C THR A 176 -9.38 13.66 -0.65
N THR A 177 -8.96 14.75 -0.03
CA THR A 177 -7.71 15.44 -0.37
C THR A 177 -6.48 14.60 0.01
N PRO A 178 -5.35 14.74 -0.70
CA PRO A 178 -4.14 13.98 -0.42
C PRO A 178 -3.57 14.23 1.00
N GLY A 179 -3.71 15.44 1.51
CA GLY A 179 -3.22 15.83 2.84
C GLY A 179 -4.19 15.52 3.99
N PHE A 180 -5.31 14.81 3.75
CA PHE A 180 -6.20 14.38 4.82
C PHE A 180 -5.66 13.12 5.50
N HIS A 181 -5.44 13.20 6.82
CA HIS A 181 -5.05 12.07 7.67
C HIS A 181 -6.21 11.67 8.56
N GLN A 182 -6.49 10.37 8.62
CA GLN A 182 -7.66 9.80 9.26
C GLN A 182 -7.62 9.95 10.79
N GLU A 183 -8.80 10.06 11.39
CA GLU A 183 -8.96 9.96 12.84
C GLU A 183 -8.49 8.59 13.35
N THR A 184 -8.01 8.55 14.60
CA THR A 184 -7.61 7.32 15.29
C THR A 184 -8.32 7.20 16.64
N THR A 185 -8.55 5.96 17.07
CA THR A 185 -9.14 5.70 18.40
C THR A 185 -8.12 5.86 19.51
N VAL A 186 -6.90 5.35 19.30
CA VAL A 186 -5.79 5.45 20.27
C VAL A 186 -4.70 6.37 19.72
N PRO A 187 -4.45 7.54 20.32
CA PRO A 187 -3.43 8.47 19.83
C PRO A 187 -2.03 7.95 20.16
N LEU A 188 -1.22 7.75 19.11
CA LEU A 188 0.19 7.35 19.19
C LEU A 188 1.04 8.24 18.30
N GLY A 189 2.36 8.23 18.50
CA GLY A 189 3.31 8.97 17.66
C GLY A 189 3.50 8.38 16.26
N SER A 190 2.95 7.18 16.00
CA SER A 190 2.90 6.49 14.71
C SER A 190 1.79 5.46 14.76
N GLU A 191 1.18 5.13 13.65
CA GLU A 191 0.31 3.98 13.52
C GLU A 191 1.13 2.70 13.67
N THR A 192 0.53 1.59 14.06
CA THR A 192 1.20 0.31 14.29
C THR A 192 0.80 -0.74 13.28
N HIS A 193 1.69 -1.71 13.07
CA HIS A 193 1.34 -2.95 12.40
C HIS A 193 0.20 -3.67 13.14
N ALA A 194 -0.49 -4.57 12.43
CA ALA A 194 -1.56 -5.39 12.99
C ALA A 194 -1.22 -6.88 12.89
N GLY A 195 -2.02 -7.71 13.53
CA GLY A 195 -1.77 -9.14 13.68
C GLY A 195 -2.68 -10.03 12.84
N GLU A 196 -3.39 -9.48 11.86
CA GLU A 196 -4.24 -10.25 10.95
C GLU A 196 -3.39 -11.05 9.97
N ASP A 197 -3.94 -12.19 9.52
CA ASP A 197 -3.39 -12.90 8.37
C ASP A 197 -3.42 -12.00 7.12
N ILE A 198 -2.34 -12.09 6.33
CA ILE A 198 -2.20 -11.38 5.06
C ILE A 198 -2.40 -12.34 3.89
N SER A 199 -2.84 -11.82 2.75
CA SER A 199 -3.03 -12.64 1.55
C SER A 199 -1.70 -12.92 0.85
N LEU A 200 -1.55 -14.18 0.38
CA LEU A 200 -0.51 -14.57 -0.56
C LEU A 200 -1.17 -14.91 -1.89
N HIS A 201 -0.82 -14.19 -2.93
CA HIS A 201 -1.26 -14.46 -4.30
C HIS A 201 -0.12 -15.08 -5.10
N ALA A 202 -0.45 -16.07 -5.93
CA ALA A 202 0.54 -16.76 -6.75
C ALA A 202 0.01 -16.99 -8.17
N LYS A 203 0.90 -16.89 -9.17
CA LYS A 203 0.60 -17.17 -10.58
C LYS A 203 1.83 -17.77 -11.25
N GLY A 204 1.63 -18.77 -12.12
CA GLY A 204 2.69 -19.46 -12.85
C GLY A 204 3.02 -20.84 -12.28
N PRO A 205 4.12 -21.47 -12.72
CA PRO A 205 4.55 -22.80 -12.28
C PRO A 205 4.75 -22.84 -10.76
N GLY A 206 4.15 -23.83 -10.09
CA GLY A 206 4.24 -23.97 -8.63
C GLY A 206 3.21 -23.16 -7.83
N ALA A 207 2.41 -22.28 -8.46
CA ALA A 207 1.41 -21.46 -7.78
C ALA A 207 0.38 -22.26 -6.97
N GLN A 208 0.08 -23.51 -7.37
CA GLN A 208 -0.82 -24.41 -6.66
C GLN A 208 -0.32 -24.83 -5.26
N LEU A 209 0.95 -24.57 -4.94
CA LEU A 209 1.52 -24.84 -3.62
C LEU A 209 1.24 -23.72 -2.61
N ALA A 210 0.88 -22.53 -3.09
CA ALA A 210 0.50 -21.37 -2.27
C ALA A 210 -1.00 -21.45 -1.92
N GLN A 211 -1.39 -22.37 -1.05
CA GLN A 211 -2.78 -22.61 -0.68
C GLN A 211 -2.97 -22.75 0.83
N GLY A 212 -4.16 -22.37 1.30
CA GLY A 212 -4.53 -22.44 2.71
C GLY A 212 -3.84 -21.38 3.56
N VAL A 213 -3.76 -21.63 4.86
CA VAL A 213 -3.02 -20.79 5.80
C VAL A 213 -1.66 -21.42 6.03
N ILE A 214 -0.61 -20.67 5.78
CA ILE A 214 0.77 -21.13 5.88
C ILE A 214 1.59 -20.16 6.74
N GLU A 215 2.65 -20.67 7.36
CA GLU A 215 3.63 -19.82 8.03
C GLU A 215 4.45 -19.02 7.00
N GLN A 216 4.83 -17.78 7.35
CA GLN A 216 5.55 -16.87 6.46
C GLN A 216 6.82 -17.48 5.86
N ASN A 217 7.56 -18.27 6.64
CA ASN A 217 8.79 -18.95 6.19
C ASN A 217 8.58 -20.00 5.09
N VAL A 218 7.35 -20.46 4.88
CA VAL A 218 7.01 -21.41 3.78
C VAL A 218 7.20 -20.73 2.43
N VAL A 219 7.09 -19.43 2.32
CA VAL A 219 7.36 -18.67 1.08
C VAL A 219 8.77 -18.94 0.56
N PHE A 220 9.76 -19.03 1.45
CA PHE A 220 11.13 -19.44 1.07
C PHE A 220 11.14 -20.82 0.39
N HIS A 221 10.39 -21.80 0.91
CA HIS A 221 10.35 -23.13 0.34
C HIS A 221 9.67 -23.18 -1.03
N LEU A 222 8.65 -22.32 -1.25
CA LEU A 222 8.01 -22.16 -2.57
C LEU A 222 9.03 -21.62 -3.60
N ILE A 223 9.78 -20.59 -3.23
CA ILE A 223 10.83 -20.00 -4.06
C ILE A 223 11.95 -21.02 -4.33
N ASN A 224 12.43 -21.70 -3.27
CA ASN A 224 13.48 -22.71 -3.38
C ASN A 224 13.08 -23.85 -4.33
N GLN A 225 11.83 -24.31 -4.28
CA GLN A 225 11.32 -25.34 -5.17
C GLN A 225 11.22 -24.84 -6.62
N ALA A 226 10.71 -23.62 -6.83
CA ALA A 226 10.57 -23.03 -8.16
C ALA A 226 11.93 -22.81 -8.87
N LEU A 227 12.96 -22.47 -8.11
CA LEU A 227 14.32 -22.22 -8.62
C LEU A 227 15.25 -23.46 -8.53
N GLU A 228 14.78 -24.57 -7.97
CA GLU A 228 15.56 -25.82 -7.79
C GLU A 228 16.90 -25.60 -7.04
N LEU A 229 16.95 -24.65 -6.10
CA LEU A 229 18.20 -24.20 -5.45
C LEU A 229 18.89 -25.28 -4.62
N THR A 230 18.17 -26.29 -4.12
CA THR A 230 18.69 -27.34 -3.24
C THR A 230 18.71 -28.74 -3.86
N GLN A 231 18.43 -28.87 -5.14
CA GLN A 231 18.58 -30.13 -5.89
C GLN A 231 20.02 -30.27 -6.39
N GLN A 232 20.96 -30.47 -5.45
CA GLN A 232 22.33 -30.89 -5.76
C GLN A 232 22.66 -32.13 -4.92
#